data_ec6f0a087e5643986c88485c514b4dcd
#
_entry.id   ec6f0a087e5643986c88485c514b4dcd
#
_cell.length_a   1.000
_cell.length_b   1.000
_cell.length_c   1.000
_cell.angle_alpha   90.00
_cell.angle_beta   90.00
_cell.angle_gamma   90.00
#
_symmetry.space_group_name_H-M   'P 1'
#
loop_
_entity.id
_entity.type
_entity.pdbx_description
1 polymer ?
#
loop_
_entity_poly.entity_id
_entity_poly.type
_entity_poly.pdbx_seq_one_letter_code
_entity_poly.pdbx_strand_id
1 'polypeptide(L)'
;MPFIAFNKASDPAAPDDLRINTDAVLYIEASRPDLLGETTIHLLGQGTVVHAVTESVGTVVSAMMRSPGSLVGCTRHYLAPQPEGGASTVYIAPANVSYTRPNHPASPDFWVVRFVDGSELRVIAPLPEGL
;
A
#
# COMPACT_ATOMS: atom_id res chain seq x y z
N MET A 1 -7.96 8.42 18.54
CA MET A 1 -6.66 7.74 18.40
C MET A 1 -6.56 7.15 17.00
N PRO A 2 -5.47 7.37 16.28
CA PRO A 2 -5.34 6.90 14.90
C PRO A 2 -4.88 5.44 14.79
N PHE A 3 -5.07 4.63 15.81
CA PHE A 3 -4.68 3.23 15.79
C PHE A 3 -5.87 2.34 15.48
N ILE A 4 -5.68 1.41 14.55
CA ILE A 4 -6.68 0.42 14.15
C ILE A 4 -6.10 -0.98 14.37
N ALA A 5 -6.86 -1.87 14.96
CA ALA A 5 -6.44 -3.23 15.26
C ALA A 5 -6.79 -4.18 14.11
N PHE A 6 -5.85 -5.04 13.76
CA PHE A 6 -6.03 -6.08 12.74
C PHE A 6 -5.46 -7.41 13.23
N ASN A 7 -5.86 -8.49 12.58
CA ASN A 7 -5.38 -9.82 12.88
C ASN A 7 -4.13 -10.12 12.03
N LYS A 8 -3.01 -10.38 12.67
CA LYS A 8 -1.80 -10.80 11.97
C LYS A 8 -2.04 -12.11 11.25
N ALA A 9 -1.63 -12.18 9.99
CA ALA A 9 -1.74 -13.41 9.22
C ALA A 9 -0.83 -14.51 9.75
N SER A 10 0.30 -14.14 10.36
CA SER A 10 1.23 -15.10 10.94
C SER A 10 0.75 -15.70 12.26
N ASP A 11 -0.25 -15.10 12.89
CA ASP A 11 -0.82 -15.59 14.15
C ASP A 11 -2.32 -15.31 14.23
N PRO A 12 -3.12 -16.06 13.45
CA PRO A 12 -4.58 -15.84 13.45
C PRO A 12 -5.26 -16.25 14.76
N ALA A 13 -4.54 -16.94 15.64
CA ALA A 13 -5.09 -17.31 16.94
C ALA A 13 -5.03 -16.17 17.95
N ALA A 14 -4.34 -15.08 17.63
CA ALA A 14 -4.23 -13.89 18.49
C ALA A 14 -4.95 -12.71 17.81
N PRO A 15 -6.28 -12.67 17.88
CA PRO A 15 -7.04 -11.62 17.22
C PRO A 15 -6.71 -10.25 17.78
N ASP A 16 -6.74 -9.24 16.89
CA ASP A 16 -6.49 -7.84 17.23
C ASP A 16 -5.12 -7.58 17.88
N ASP A 17 -4.15 -8.45 17.60
CA ASP A 17 -2.82 -8.34 18.19
C ASP A 17 -1.96 -7.27 17.52
N LEU A 18 -2.33 -6.83 16.32
CA LEU A 18 -1.58 -5.83 15.57
C LEU A 18 -2.37 -4.52 15.54
N ARG A 19 -1.78 -3.46 16.07
CA ARG A 19 -2.38 -2.12 16.05
C ARG A 19 -1.54 -1.22 15.17
N ILE A 20 -2.18 -0.62 14.17
CA ILE A 20 -1.50 0.18 13.16
C ILE A 20 -1.92 1.63 13.29
N ASN A 21 -0.93 2.51 13.34
CA ASN A 21 -1.14 3.96 13.29
C ASN A 21 -1.49 4.35 11.86
N THR A 22 -2.69 4.88 11.64
CA THR A 22 -3.16 5.27 10.32
C THR A 22 -2.27 6.35 9.69
N ASP A 23 -1.62 7.17 10.51
CA ASP A 23 -0.74 8.23 10.02
C ASP A 23 0.60 7.69 9.51
N ALA A 24 0.93 6.45 9.84
CA ALA A 24 2.18 5.81 9.42
C ALA A 24 2.03 4.95 8.17
N VAL A 25 0.83 4.83 7.62
CA VAL A 25 0.59 3.99 6.44
C VAL A 25 1.17 4.66 5.20
N LEU A 26 1.94 3.90 4.43
CA LEU A 26 2.40 4.33 3.10
C LEU A 26 1.40 3.90 2.04
N TYR A 27 1.16 2.59 1.96
CA TYR A 27 0.17 2.06 1.03
C TYR A 27 -0.30 0.67 1.47
N ILE A 28 -1.43 0.27 0.93
CA ILE A 28 -2.12 -1.00 1.23
C ILE A 28 -2.37 -1.71 -0.09
N GLU A 29 -2.10 -3.01 -0.13
CA GLU A 29 -2.35 -3.82 -1.31
C GLU A 29 -2.79 -5.23 -0.94
N ALA A 30 -3.41 -5.94 -1.90
CA ALA A 30 -3.72 -7.34 -1.73
C ALA A 30 -2.41 -8.14 -1.62
N SER A 31 -2.36 -9.10 -0.70
CA SER A 31 -1.21 -9.97 -0.59
C SER A 31 -1.12 -10.86 -1.83
N ARG A 32 0.11 -11.11 -2.25
CA ARG A 32 0.36 -12.05 -3.35
C ARG A 32 0.04 -13.47 -2.88
N PRO A 33 -0.29 -14.39 -3.82
CA PRO A 33 -0.64 -15.75 -3.44
C PRO A 33 0.41 -16.49 -2.61
N ASP A 34 1.68 -16.10 -2.74
CA ASP A 34 2.78 -16.70 -2.00
C ASP A 34 2.97 -16.10 -0.61
N LEU A 35 2.18 -15.10 -0.23
CA LEU A 35 2.25 -14.47 1.08
C LEU A 35 1.07 -14.88 1.93
N LEU A 36 1.29 -14.87 3.25
CA LEU A 36 0.22 -15.12 4.20
C LEU A 36 -0.76 -13.94 4.22
N GLY A 37 -2.02 -14.24 4.50
CA GLY A 37 -3.04 -13.23 4.70
C GLY A 37 -3.64 -12.72 3.40
N GLU A 38 -4.61 -11.83 3.54
CA GLU A 38 -5.35 -11.25 2.42
C GLU A 38 -4.81 -9.88 2.02
N THR A 39 -4.22 -9.15 2.95
CA THR A 39 -3.84 -7.76 2.76
C THR A 39 -2.45 -7.51 3.33
N THR A 40 -1.66 -6.76 2.62
CA THR A 40 -0.34 -6.31 3.06
C THR A 40 -0.38 -4.80 3.28
N ILE A 41 0.05 -4.36 4.46
CA ILE A 41 0.09 -2.96 4.84
C ILE A 41 1.56 -2.54 4.96
N HIS A 42 1.93 -1.52 4.19
CA HIS A 42 3.30 -0.98 4.19
C HIS A 42 3.34 0.28 5.02
N LEU A 43 4.24 0.31 6.00
CA LEU A 43 4.33 1.40 6.97
C LEU A 43 5.66 2.15 6.84
N LEU A 44 5.65 3.38 7.35
CA LEU A 44 6.86 4.17 7.53
C LEU A 44 7.87 3.41 8.37
N GLY A 45 9.13 3.46 7.96
CA GLY A 45 10.21 2.84 8.71
C GLY A 45 11.47 2.79 7.90
N GLN A 46 12.57 2.39 8.53
CA GLN A 46 13.80 2.15 7.81
C GLN A 46 13.65 0.89 6.97
N GLY A 47 13.56 1.08 5.65
CA GLY A 47 13.43 -0.05 4.74
C GLY A 47 12.03 -0.63 4.70
N THR A 48 11.03 0.18 4.84
CA THR A 48 9.61 -0.16 4.74
C THR A 48 9.19 -1.35 5.62
N VAL A 49 8.47 -1.07 6.68
CA VAL A 49 7.91 -2.09 7.55
C VAL A 49 6.64 -2.64 6.90
N VAL A 50 6.53 -3.94 6.80
CA VAL A 50 5.43 -4.62 6.12
C VAL A 50 4.72 -5.55 7.09
N HIS A 51 3.39 -5.47 7.13
CA HIS A 51 2.55 -6.36 7.92
C HIS A 51 1.49 -7.01 7.05
N ALA A 52 1.38 -8.34 7.14
CA ALA A 52 0.31 -9.08 6.48
C ALA A 52 -0.81 -9.35 7.48
N VAL A 53 -2.04 -9.09 7.08
CA VAL A 53 -3.21 -9.25 7.93
C VAL A 53 -4.25 -10.13 7.24
N THR A 54 -5.15 -10.73 8.03
CA THR A 54 -6.16 -11.66 7.52
C THR A 54 -7.37 -10.96 6.91
N GLU A 55 -7.61 -9.70 7.27
CA GLU A 55 -8.74 -8.94 6.76
C GLU A 55 -8.57 -8.63 5.27
N SER A 56 -9.70 -8.55 4.55
CA SER A 56 -9.67 -8.23 3.12
C SER A 56 -9.22 -6.79 2.87
N VAL A 57 -8.74 -6.53 1.66
CA VAL A 57 -8.30 -5.18 1.27
C VAL A 57 -9.43 -4.16 1.49
N GLY A 58 -10.64 -4.50 1.08
CA GLY A 58 -11.79 -3.61 1.26
C GLY A 58 -12.04 -3.27 2.72
N THR A 59 -11.94 -4.26 3.60
CA THR A 59 -12.11 -4.06 5.04
C THR A 59 -11.01 -3.16 5.60
N VAL A 60 -9.76 -3.42 5.23
CA VAL A 60 -8.61 -2.64 5.71
C VAL A 60 -8.71 -1.19 5.23
N VAL A 61 -8.99 -1.00 3.94
CA VAL A 61 -9.10 0.35 3.37
C VAL A 61 -10.23 1.13 4.02
N SER A 62 -11.40 0.50 4.20
CA SER A 62 -12.54 1.15 4.86
C SER A 62 -12.21 1.57 6.28
N ALA A 63 -11.50 0.72 7.03
CA ALA A 63 -11.12 1.02 8.40
C ALA A 63 -10.08 2.14 8.48
N MET A 64 -9.16 2.19 7.51
CA MET A 64 -8.04 3.13 7.50
C MET A 64 -8.40 4.48 6.90
N MET A 65 -9.41 4.54 6.03
CA MET A 65 -9.76 5.79 5.35
C MET A 65 -10.54 6.70 6.29
N ARG A 66 -9.86 7.70 6.82
CA ARG A 66 -10.43 8.61 7.81
C ARG A 66 -11.22 9.76 7.18
N SER A 67 -10.89 10.09 5.93
CA SER A 67 -11.58 11.13 5.19
C SER A 67 -11.45 10.85 3.70
N PRO A 68 -12.32 11.42 2.86
CA PRO A 68 -12.18 11.28 1.42
C PRO A 68 -10.80 11.73 0.96
N GLY A 69 -10.13 10.91 0.15
CA GLY A 69 -8.80 11.21 -0.36
C GLY A 69 -7.65 10.88 0.57
N SER A 70 -7.91 10.38 1.78
CA SER A 70 -6.83 9.96 2.67
C SER A 70 -6.13 8.69 2.19
N LEU A 71 -6.77 7.91 1.35
CA LEU A 71 -6.17 6.82 0.58
C LEU A 71 -6.65 6.95 -0.87
N VAL A 72 -5.71 6.82 -1.80
CA VAL A 72 -5.99 6.96 -3.24
C VAL A 72 -5.64 5.66 -3.94
N GLY A 73 -6.62 5.08 -4.65
CA GLY A 73 -6.44 3.83 -5.39
C GLY A 73 -5.77 4.06 -6.74
N CYS A 74 -4.78 3.23 -7.05
CA CYS A 74 -4.15 3.20 -8.36
C CYS A 74 -3.62 1.80 -8.64
N THR A 75 -3.09 1.60 -9.85
CA THR A 75 -2.61 0.28 -10.27
C THR A 75 -1.08 0.25 -10.14
N ARG A 76 -0.59 -0.76 -9.44
CA ARG A 76 0.84 -0.93 -9.25
C ARG A 76 1.50 -1.42 -10.53
N HIS A 77 2.65 -0.84 -10.87
CA HIS A 77 3.49 -1.28 -11.97
C HIS A 77 4.59 -2.21 -11.45
N TYR A 78 4.75 -3.37 -12.10
CA TYR A 78 5.82 -4.31 -11.79
C TYR A 78 6.86 -4.29 -12.88
N LEU A 79 8.14 -4.32 -12.51
CA LEU A 79 9.24 -4.35 -13.47
C LEU A 79 9.32 -5.65 -14.26
N ALA A 80 8.86 -6.74 -13.65
CA ALA A 80 8.82 -8.04 -14.29
C ALA A 80 7.38 -8.54 -14.33
N PRO A 81 7.00 -9.33 -15.35
CA PRO A 81 5.67 -9.91 -15.38
C PRO A 81 5.39 -10.73 -14.13
N GLN A 82 4.20 -10.57 -13.57
CA GLN A 82 3.78 -11.37 -12.44
C GLN A 82 3.17 -12.66 -12.94
N PRO A 83 3.43 -13.80 -12.26
CA PRO A 83 2.88 -15.09 -12.70
C PRO A 83 1.36 -15.10 -12.83
N GLU A 84 0.70 -14.32 -12.01
CA GLU A 84 -0.77 -14.22 -11.99
C GLU A 84 -1.29 -13.12 -12.92
N GLY A 85 -0.47 -12.60 -13.80
CA GLY A 85 -0.88 -11.56 -14.74
C GLY A 85 -1.22 -10.24 -14.04
N GLY A 86 -0.72 -10.06 -12.87
CA GLY A 86 -1.35 -9.18 -11.97
C GLY A 86 -0.93 -7.74 -11.97
N ALA A 87 -1.67 -6.94 -12.68
CA ALA A 87 -1.85 -5.58 -12.21
C ALA A 87 -2.65 -5.66 -10.91
N SER A 88 -2.15 -5.10 -9.82
CA SER A 88 -2.91 -5.07 -8.56
C SER A 88 -3.19 -3.63 -8.16
N THR A 89 -4.35 -3.42 -7.56
CA THR A 89 -4.71 -2.11 -7.03
C THR A 89 -3.97 -1.88 -5.72
N VAL A 90 -3.35 -0.71 -5.61
CA VAL A 90 -2.74 -0.24 -4.37
C VAL A 90 -3.47 1.00 -3.91
N TYR A 91 -3.56 1.19 -2.59
CA TYR A 91 -4.20 2.36 -1.99
C TYR A 91 -3.12 3.13 -1.26
N ILE A 92 -2.79 4.30 -1.78
CA ILE A 92 -1.64 5.11 -1.32
C ILE A 92 -2.16 6.21 -0.41
N ALA A 93 -1.43 6.47 0.69
CA ALA A 93 -1.71 7.57 1.59
C ALA A 93 -0.94 8.82 1.11
N PRO A 94 -1.61 9.80 0.50
CA PRO A 94 -0.92 10.98 -0.03
C PRO A 94 -0.18 11.77 1.04
N ALA A 95 -0.64 11.72 2.28
CA ALA A 95 0.00 12.43 3.39
C ALA A 95 1.46 11.99 3.60
N ASN A 96 1.81 10.78 3.19
CA ASN A 96 3.16 10.24 3.35
C ASN A 96 3.95 10.21 2.04
N VAL A 97 3.44 10.85 1.00
CA VAL A 97 4.15 10.98 -0.28
C VAL A 97 5.00 12.24 -0.26
N SER A 98 6.28 12.08 -0.55
CA SER A 98 7.22 13.20 -0.65
C SER A 98 7.09 13.90 -2.01
N TYR A 99 7.10 13.11 -3.09
CA TYR A 99 6.91 13.63 -4.45
C TYR A 99 6.55 12.49 -5.41
N THR A 100 6.09 12.89 -6.58
CA THR A 100 5.85 11.95 -7.68
C THR A 100 6.59 12.47 -8.91
N ARG A 101 7.06 11.54 -9.77
CA ARG A 101 7.69 11.90 -11.04
C ARG A 101 7.39 10.86 -12.09
N PRO A 102 7.26 11.28 -13.36
CA PRO A 102 7.16 10.30 -14.43
C PRO A 102 8.48 9.54 -14.58
N ASN A 103 8.40 8.32 -15.07
CA ASN A 103 9.60 7.55 -15.38
C ASN A 103 10.34 8.20 -16.55
N HIS A 104 11.61 8.47 -16.36
CA HIS A 104 12.44 9.14 -17.35
C HIS A 104 13.74 8.37 -17.57
N PRO A 105 14.22 8.32 -18.81
CA PRO A 105 13.62 8.75 -20.07
C PRO A 105 12.88 7.63 -20.81
N ALA A 106 12.96 6.41 -20.28
CA ALA A 106 12.72 5.22 -21.12
C ALA A 106 11.25 4.89 -21.34
N SER A 107 10.39 5.14 -20.39
CA SER A 107 8.99 4.77 -20.50
C SER A 107 8.12 5.79 -19.76
N PRO A 108 7.16 6.43 -20.47
CA PRO A 108 6.19 7.28 -19.80
C PRO A 108 5.01 6.52 -19.21
N ASP A 109 5.04 5.19 -19.25
CA ASP A 109 3.89 4.37 -18.91
C ASP A 109 3.63 4.28 -17.42
N PHE A 110 4.58 4.71 -16.58
CA PHE A 110 4.36 4.68 -15.14
C PHE A 110 4.97 5.89 -14.46
N TRP A 111 4.50 6.12 -13.22
CA TRP A 111 5.00 7.15 -12.34
C TRP A 111 5.70 6.53 -11.15
N VAL A 112 6.72 7.20 -10.64
CA VAL A 112 7.39 6.82 -9.40
C VAL A 112 6.81 7.69 -8.28
N VAL A 113 6.30 7.02 -7.24
CA VAL A 113 5.81 7.68 -6.03
C VAL A 113 6.88 7.50 -4.96
N ARG A 114 7.44 8.60 -4.48
CA ARG A 114 8.44 8.54 -3.42
C ARG A 114 7.84 8.95 -2.10
N PHE A 115 8.02 8.11 -1.11
CA PHE A 115 7.49 8.34 0.22
C PHE A 115 8.49 9.10 1.10
N VAL A 116 7.98 9.66 2.19
CA VAL A 116 8.79 10.49 3.10
C VAL A 116 9.93 9.71 3.78
N ASP A 117 9.84 8.39 3.84
CA ASP A 117 10.90 7.53 4.38
C ASP A 117 11.97 7.15 3.36
N GLY A 118 11.82 7.61 2.11
CA GLY A 118 12.76 7.30 1.04
C GLY A 118 12.41 6.08 0.20
N SER A 119 11.39 5.32 0.57
CA SER A 119 10.94 4.19 -0.25
C SER A 119 10.19 4.67 -1.48
N GLU A 120 10.10 3.81 -2.49
CA GLU A 120 9.48 4.14 -3.78
C GLU A 120 8.50 3.06 -4.20
N LEU A 121 7.47 3.49 -4.93
CA LEU A 121 6.48 2.61 -5.52
C LEU A 121 6.23 3.08 -6.96
N ARG A 122 6.08 2.13 -7.89
CA ARG A 122 5.76 2.45 -9.27
C ARG A 122 4.28 2.18 -9.52
N VAL A 123 3.61 3.15 -10.16
CA VAL A 123 2.20 3.03 -10.49
C VAL A 123 1.99 3.30 -11.97
N ILE A 124 1.02 2.60 -12.57
CA ILE A 124 0.72 2.73 -13.99
C ILE A 124 0.07 4.09 -14.25
N ALA A 125 0.50 4.75 -15.32
CA ALA A 125 -0.12 6.01 -15.75
C ALA A 125 -1.58 5.79 -16.19
N PRO A 126 -2.44 6.80 -16.07
CA PRO A 126 -2.17 8.14 -15.56
C PRO A 126 -2.10 8.19 -14.04
N LEU A 127 -1.37 9.17 -13.53
CA LEU A 127 -1.32 9.39 -12.09
C LEU A 127 -2.68 9.86 -11.61
N PRO A 128 -3.28 9.22 -10.60
CA PRO A 128 -4.60 9.63 -10.14
C PRO A 128 -4.57 11.00 -9.45
N GLU A 129 -5.73 11.64 -9.44
CA GLU A 129 -5.91 12.88 -8.71
C GLU A 129 -5.62 12.66 -7.23
N GLY A 130 -4.96 13.61 -6.61
CA GLY A 130 -4.59 13.51 -5.20
C GLY A 130 -3.14 13.11 -4.97
N LEU A 131 -2.45 12.70 -6.00
CA LEU A 131 -1.03 12.33 -5.90
C LEU A 131 -0.13 13.29 -6.69
#